data_507a2d5be06e0d6c0af969c48ad421bc
#
_entry.id   507a2d5be06e0d6c0af969c48ad421bc
#
_cell.length_a   1.000
_cell.length_b   1.000
_cell.length_c   1.000
_cell.angle_alpha   90.00
_cell.angle_beta   90.00
_cell.angle_gamma   90.00
#
_symmetry.space_group_name_H-M   'P 1'
#
loop_
_entity.id
_entity.type
_entity.pdbx_description
1 polymer ?
#
loop_
_entity_poly.entity_id
_entity_poly.type
_entity_poly.pdbx_seq_one_letter_code
_entity_poly.pdbx_strand_id
1 'polypeptide(L)'
;MDVPLPQYLLRLLSAAASLTQTDREAALLLLREAQARLWRINPEDGLPSALELERRLTLPLEDWLPESVRLDYTGPLLASGIPTQTCSEMLLELESRQLWEEIQSIVKEVRDLCRIRSDGDGLYRRFRRFLIENPVIDSVKAAVVFIPLSRTLDEFYDRIPEHLIADGLLYRCPECGWPMNPQRREVQCDSAWCRDKNSLYRWDNRRLYNLVTNRALKGEAAGTRYMLKGAIWKFTLLPGLLELQLAEQLLQHGVETTLWPNVDRSDLRVKYGGMDLDIDAKVWISPRALGHYLESVRASTLRWIVIPDYQQAHVGWLQSACPPGLQVFTQSQCIKELTKRAHPF
;
A
#
# COMPACT_ATOMS: atom_id res chain seq x y z
N MET A 1 -3.27 -13.62 -18.03
CA MET A 1 -4.65 -13.40 -17.54
C MET A 1 -4.99 -11.95 -17.83
N ASP A 2 -6.10 -11.67 -18.51
CA ASP A 2 -6.51 -10.30 -18.80
C ASP A 2 -6.94 -9.59 -17.52
N VAL A 3 -6.48 -8.34 -17.34
CA VAL A 3 -6.90 -7.48 -16.22
C VAL A 3 -8.40 -7.23 -16.36
N PRO A 4 -9.21 -7.41 -15.29
CA PRO A 4 -10.63 -7.10 -15.35
C PRO A 4 -10.89 -5.67 -15.85
N LEU A 5 -11.93 -5.50 -16.68
CA LEU A 5 -12.21 -4.24 -17.36
C LEU A 5 -12.30 -3.03 -16.41
N PRO A 6 -12.96 -3.11 -15.22
CA PRO A 6 -13.00 -2.00 -14.26
C PRO A 6 -11.61 -1.60 -13.75
N GLN A 7 -10.76 -2.57 -13.38
CA GLN A 7 -9.41 -2.30 -12.88
C GLN A 7 -8.55 -1.63 -13.97
N TYR A 8 -8.65 -2.12 -15.20
CA TYR A 8 -7.92 -1.53 -16.32
C TYR A 8 -8.34 -0.10 -16.60
N LEU A 9 -9.65 0.19 -16.58
CA LEU A 9 -10.18 1.54 -16.74
C LEU A 9 -9.68 2.48 -15.64
N LEU A 10 -9.78 2.09 -14.37
CA LEU A 10 -9.33 2.89 -13.24
C LEU A 10 -7.82 3.17 -13.32
N ARG A 11 -7.03 2.19 -13.77
CA ARG A 11 -5.60 2.37 -14.03
C ARG A 11 -5.35 3.45 -15.08
N LEU A 12 -6.08 3.43 -16.19
CA LEU A 12 -5.94 4.47 -17.23
C LEU A 12 -6.29 5.85 -16.72
N LEU A 13 -7.36 5.97 -15.93
CA LEU A 13 -7.81 7.26 -15.35
C LEU A 13 -6.79 7.81 -14.35
N SER A 14 -6.26 6.97 -13.46
CA SER A 14 -5.27 7.40 -12.48
C SER A 14 -3.91 7.73 -13.11
N ALA A 15 -3.47 6.94 -14.10
CA ALA A 15 -2.25 7.23 -14.87
C ALA A 15 -2.39 8.55 -15.66
N ALA A 16 -3.52 8.77 -16.30
CA ALA A 16 -3.79 10.04 -16.96
C ALA A 16 -3.75 11.23 -15.99
N ALA A 17 -4.39 11.09 -14.81
CA ALA A 17 -4.37 12.12 -13.78
C ALA A 17 -2.95 12.45 -13.32
N SER A 18 -2.08 11.45 -13.16
CA SER A 18 -0.69 11.64 -12.72
C SER A 18 0.16 12.41 -13.75
N LEU A 19 -0.16 12.28 -15.05
CA LEU A 19 0.57 12.89 -16.14
C LEU A 19 0.04 14.26 -16.57
N THR A 20 -1.12 14.69 -16.07
CA THR A 20 -1.82 15.90 -16.57
C THR A 20 -0.94 17.15 -16.55
N GLN A 21 -0.05 17.30 -15.59
CA GLN A 21 0.85 18.46 -15.47
C GLN A 21 2.22 18.25 -16.12
N THR A 22 2.69 17.01 -16.21
CA THR A 22 4.05 16.71 -16.69
C THR A 22 4.09 16.31 -18.15
N ASP A 23 3.07 15.59 -18.62
CA ASP A 23 2.93 15.14 -20.01
C ASP A 23 1.45 15.05 -20.40
N ARG A 24 0.88 16.18 -20.76
CA ARG A 24 -0.55 16.26 -21.11
C ARG A 24 -0.90 15.48 -22.37
N GLU A 25 0.00 15.34 -23.31
CA GLU A 25 -0.25 14.57 -24.52
C GLU A 25 -0.41 13.09 -24.21
N ALA A 26 0.50 12.52 -23.40
CA ALA A 26 0.38 11.15 -22.91
C ALA A 26 -0.89 10.97 -22.05
N ALA A 27 -1.24 11.94 -21.20
CA ALA A 27 -2.48 11.91 -20.43
C ALA A 27 -3.71 11.82 -21.34
N LEU A 28 -3.80 12.61 -22.38
CA LEU A 28 -4.92 12.58 -23.33
C LEU A 28 -5.00 11.26 -24.12
N LEU A 29 -3.88 10.63 -24.44
CA LEU A 29 -3.87 9.29 -25.06
C LEU A 29 -4.47 8.24 -24.13
N LEU A 30 -4.10 8.26 -22.86
CA LEU A 30 -4.69 7.35 -21.85
C LEU A 30 -6.20 7.61 -21.67
N LEU A 31 -6.63 8.89 -21.68
CA LEU A 31 -8.06 9.21 -21.57
C LEU A 31 -8.86 8.78 -22.81
N ARG A 32 -8.28 8.79 -24.01
CA ARG A 32 -8.93 8.21 -25.20
C ARG A 32 -9.10 6.69 -25.08
N GLU A 33 -8.11 6.02 -24.54
CA GLU A 33 -8.24 4.58 -24.26
C GLU A 33 -9.28 4.32 -23.18
N ALA A 34 -9.29 5.10 -22.09
CA ALA A 34 -10.30 5.03 -21.05
C ALA A 34 -11.72 5.25 -21.60
N GLN A 35 -11.88 6.23 -22.51
CA GLN A 35 -13.13 6.49 -23.24
C GLN A 35 -13.64 5.23 -23.95
N ALA A 36 -12.78 4.56 -24.71
CA ALA A 36 -13.16 3.34 -25.41
C ALA A 36 -13.57 2.19 -24.47
N ARG A 37 -13.02 2.14 -23.26
CA ARG A 37 -13.39 1.15 -22.23
C ARG A 37 -14.69 1.52 -21.53
N LEU A 38 -14.93 2.79 -21.23
CA LEU A 38 -16.20 3.27 -20.65
C LEU A 38 -17.38 2.92 -21.56
N TRP A 39 -17.24 3.11 -22.85
CA TRP A 39 -18.28 2.76 -23.80
C TRP A 39 -18.67 1.28 -23.77
N ARG A 40 -17.68 0.40 -23.55
CA ARG A 40 -17.97 -1.04 -23.42
C ARG A 40 -18.72 -1.41 -22.14
N ILE A 41 -18.59 -0.59 -21.09
CA ILE A 41 -19.27 -0.79 -19.82
C ILE A 41 -20.70 -0.24 -19.87
N ASN A 42 -20.88 0.93 -20.44
CA ASN A 42 -22.18 1.61 -20.53
C ASN A 42 -22.36 2.32 -21.89
N PRO A 43 -22.82 1.59 -22.92
CA PRO A 43 -23.02 2.15 -24.26
C PRO A 43 -24.11 3.22 -24.33
N GLU A 44 -25.06 3.24 -23.36
CA GLU A 44 -26.25 4.11 -23.40
C GLU A 44 -25.99 5.55 -22.91
N ASP A 45 -24.97 5.75 -22.08
CA ASP A 45 -24.68 7.07 -21.46
C ASP A 45 -23.98 8.07 -22.37
N GLY A 46 -23.76 7.75 -23.64
CA GLY A 46 -23.01 8.58 -24.57
C GLY A 46 -21.50 8.59 -24.24
N LEU A 47 -20.68 8.82 -25.27
CA LEU A 47 -19.21 8.84 -25.12
C LEU A 47 -18.73 10.21 -24.64
N PRO A 48 -18.28 10.37 -23.38
CA PRO A 48 -17.58 11.59 -23.00
C PRO A 48 -16.29 11.71 -23.82
N SER A 49 -15.99 12.88 -24.34
CA SER A 49 -14.68 13.13 -25.00
C SER A 49 -13.52 12.99 -24.02
N ALA A 50 -12.28 12.79 -24.52
CA ALA A 50 -11.10 12.76 -23.66
C ALA A 50 -10.96 14.04 -22.81
N LEU A 51 -11.32 15.20 -23.37
CA LEU A 51 -11.33 16.48 -22.65
C LEU A 51 -12.44 16.54 -21.57
N GLU A 52 -13.56 15.94 -21.83
CA GLU A 52 -14.61 15.81 -20.83
C GLU A 52 -14.19 14.85 -19.71
N LEU A 53 -13.52 13.76 -20.02
CA LEU A 53 -12.93 12.87 -19.02
C LEU A 53 -11.87 13.60 -18.19
N GLU A 54 -10.99 14.41 -18.81
CA GLU A 54 -10.01 15.24 -18.09
C GLU A 54 -10.70 16.12 -17.04
N ARG A 55 -11.82 16.75 -17.39
CA ARG A 55 -12.63 17.53 -16.44
C ARG A 55 -13.23 16.66 -15.35
N ARG A 56 -13.75 15.48 -15.68
CA ARG A 56 -14.33 14.56 -14.69
C ARG A 56 -13.32 14.03 -13.69
N LEU A 57 -12.01 14.02 -13.99
CA LEU A 57 -10.97 13.67 -13.00
C LEU A 57 -10.98 14.60 -11.78
N THR A 58 -11.54 15.82 -11.90
CA THR A 58 -11.69 16.77 -10.78
C THR A 58 -12.97 16.58 -9.98
N LEU A 59 -13.89 15.73 -10.45
CA LEU A 59 -15.12 15.38 -9.74
C LEU A 59 -14.92 14.09 -8.93
N PRO A 60 -15.65 13.92 -7.82
CA PRO A 60 -15.67 12.66 -7.09
C PRO A 60 -16.01 11.49 -8.02
N LEU A 61 -15.30 10.37 -7.91
CA LEU A 61 -15.54 9.18 -8.74
C LEU A 61 -16.97 8.66 -8.59
N GLU A 62 -17.53 8.77 -7.39
CA GLU A 62 -18.89 8.36 -7.05
C GLU A 62 -19.98 9.15 -7.78
N ASP A 63 -19.68 10.34 -8.29
CA ASP A 63 -20.65 11.19 -8.99
C ASP A 63 -20.81 10.81 -10.48
N TRP A 64 -19.87 10.01 -11.03
CA TRP A 64 -19.88 9.73 -12.46
C TRP A 64 -19.46 8.29 -12.86
N LEU A 65 -18.92 7.49 -11.94
CA LEU A 65 -18.61 6.09 -12.18
C LEU A 65 -19.53 5.18 -11.32
N PRO A 66 -20.15 4.16 -11.94
CA PRO A 66 -20.90 3.14 -11.20
C PRO A 66 -20.03 2.45 -10.15
N GLU A 67 -20.63 2.01 -9.06
CA GLU A 67 -19.92 1.33 -7.97
C GLU A 67 -19.16 0.08 -8.43
N SER A 68 -19.75 -0.69 -9.36
CA SER A 68 -19.12 -1.87 -9.96
C SER A 68 -17.83 -1.55 -10.73
N VAL A 69 -17.66 -0.30 -11.16
CA VAL A 69 -16.50 0.18 -11.91
C VAL A 69 -15.47 0.80 -11.01
N ARG A 70 -15.86 1.66 -10.07
CA ARG A 70 -14.93 2.39 -9.19
C ARG A 70 -14.34 1.55 -8.05
N LEU A 71 -14.80 0.33 -7.82
CA LEU A 71 -14.21 -0.65 -6.89
C LEU A 71 -13.95 -0.08 -5.48
N ASP A 72 -14.90 0.68 -4.92
CA ASP A 72 -14.81 1.37 -3.62
C ASP A 72 -13.90 2.61 -3.57
N TYR A 73 -13.16 2.93 -4.64
CA TYR A 73 -12.47 4.22 -4.69
C TYR A 73 -13.46 5.38 -4.74
N THR A 74 -13.17 6.43 -3.96
CA THR A 74 -14.02 7.60 -3.81
C THR A 74 -13.21 8.89 -3.91
N GLY A 75 -13.91 10.02 -4.13
CA GLY A 75 -13.29 11.33 -4.28
C GLY A 75 -12.66 11.56 -5.65
N PRO A 76 -12.18 12.78 -5.90
CA PRO A 76 -11.59 13.16 -7.18
C PRO A 76 -10.18 12.60 -7.35
N LEU A 77 -9.74 12.41 -8.60
CA LEU A 77 -8.37 12.04 -8.93
C LEU A 77 -7.44 13.25 -9.05
N LEU A 78 -7.99 14.42 -9.33
CA LEU A 78 -7.27 15.70 -9.39
C LEU A 78 -7.92 16.73 -8.46
N ALA A 79 -7.10 17.49 -7.74
CA ALA A 79 -7.51 18.66 -6.98
C ALA A 79 -6.59 19.84 -7.31
N SER A 80 -7.14 20.93 -7.86
CA SER A 80 -6.35 22.06 -8.34
C SER A 80 -5.23 21.68 -9.33
N GLY A 81 -5.50 20.67 -10.17
CA GLY A 81 -4.54 20.15 -11.15
C GLY A 81 -3.48 19.18 -10.57
N ILE A 82 -3.44 18.96 -9.26
CA ILE A 82 -2.48 18.07 -8.60
C ILE A 82 -3.15 16.72 -8.35
N PRO A 83 -2.48 15.57 -8.61
CA PRO A 83 -3.00 14.26 -8.25
C PRO A 83 -3.36 14.18 -6.78
N THR A 84 -4.57 13.68 -6.51
CA THR A 84 -5.04 13.47 -5.15
C THR A 84 -4.37 12.24 -4.55
N GLN A 85 -4.61 12.06 -3.31
CA GLN A 85 -4.21 10.90 -2.58
C GLN A 85 -4.89 9.61 -3.09
N THR A 86 -6.21 9.66 -3.35
CA THR A 86 -6.93 8.54 -3.99
C THR A 86 -6.27 8.15 -5.31
N CYS A 87 -5.88 9.14 -6.13
CA CYS A 87 -5.14 8.89 -7.36
C CYS A 87 -3.82 8.15 -7.10
N SER A 88 -3.01 8.62 -6.16
CA SER A 88 -1.70 8.02 -5.86
C SER A 88 -1.82 6.58 -5.35
N GLU A 89 -2.74 6.31 -4.42
CA GLU A 89 -2.96 4.95 -3.93
C GLU A 89 -3.56 4.03 -5.00
N MET A 90 -4.50 4.54 -5.79
CA MET A 90 -5.11 3.79 -6.88
C MET A 90 -4.08 3.40 -7.94
N LEU A 91 -3.17 4.31 -8.30
CA LEU A 91 -2.02 4.00 -9.15
C LEU A 91 -1.21 2.84 -8.58
N LEU A 92 -0.77 2.95 -7.33
CA LEU A 92 0.04 1.94 -6.68
C LEU A 92 -0.67 0.58 -6.59
N GLU A 93 -1.99 0.55 -6.41
CA GLU A 93 -2.76 -0.69 -6.33
C GLU A 93 -3.08 -1.30 -7.70
N LEU A 94 -3.28 -0.49 -8.73
CA LEU A 94 -3.78 -0.91 -10.03
C LEU A 94 -2.72 -0.93 -11.14
N GLU A 95 -1.75 0.00 -11.15
CA GLU A 95 -0.59 -0.05 -12.07
C GLU A 95 0.32 -1.23 -11.77
N SER A 96 0.18 -1.72 -10.58
CA SER A 96 1.16 -2.54 -9.91
C SER A 96 1.39 -3.92 -10.52
N ARG A 97 0.74 -4.32 -11.62
CA ARG A 97 1.06 -5.67 -12.13
C ARG A 97 2.45 -5.72 -12.74
N GLN A 98 2.82 -4.76 -13.60
CA GLN A 98 4.19 -4.69 -14.13
C GLN A 98 5.19 -4.21 -13.07
N LEU A 99 4.88 -3.11 -12.38
CA LEU A 99 5.72 -2.58 -11.31
C LEU A 99 5.76 -3.54 -10.10
N TRP A 100 4.64 -4.21 -9.81
CA TRP A 100 4.55 -5.27 -8.79
C TRP A 100 5.32 -6.52 -9.23
N GLU A 101 5.25 -6.92 -10.50
CA GLU A 101 6.05 -8.00 -11.06
C GLU A 101 7.55 -7.66 -11.05
N GLU A 102 7.95 -6.41 -11.35
CA GLU A 102 9.34 -5.95 -11.23
C GLU A 102 9.82 -5.95 -9.78
N ILE A 103 9.04 -5.38 -8.86
CA ILE A 103 9.40 -5.33 -7.43
C ILE A 103 9.28 -6.70 -6.77
N GLN A 104 8.26 -7.47 -7.12
CA GLN A 104 8.16 -8.88 -6.73
C GLN A 104 9.33 -9.68 -7.30
N SER A 105 9.81 -9.36 -8.51
CA SER A 105 11.03 -9.95 -9.07
C SER A 105 12.24 -9.65 -8.19
N ILE A 106 12.48 -8.38 -7.83
CA ILE A 106 13.61 -7.97 -6.98
C ILE A 106 13.51 -8.61 -5.58
N VAL A 107 12.35 -8.53 -4.93
CA VAL A 107 12.13 -9.15 -3.62
C VAL A 107 12.19 -10.68 -3.72
N LYS A 108 11.70 -11.27 -4.82
CA LYS A 108 11.81 -12.70 -5.08
C LYS A 108 13.27 -13.12 -5.26
N GLU A 109 14.07 -12.37 -6.01
CA GLU A 109 15.49 -12.65 -6.16
C GLU A 109 16.23 -12.61 -4.82
N VAL A 110 15.91 -11.65 -3.94
CA VAL A 110 16.43 -11.62 -2.57
C VAL A 110 15.98 -12.86 -1.79
N ARG A 111 14.71 -13.25 -1.89
CA ARG A 111 14.21 -14.49 -1.25
C ARG A 111 14.92 -15.73 -1.77
N ASP A 112 15.07 -15.84 -3.08
CA ASP A 112 15.72 -17.01 -3.70
C ASP A 112 17.19 -17.09 -3.32
N LEU A 113 17.91 -15.96 -3.30
CA LEU A 113 19.27 -15.88 -2.76
C LEU A 113 19.33 -16.33 -1.29
N CYS A 114 18.41 -15.86 -0.46
CA CYS A 114 18.37 -16.25 0.95
C CYS A 114 18.03 -17.73 1.16
N ARG A 115 17.16 -18.32 0.33
CA ARG A 115 16.76 -19.74 0.43
C ARG A 115 17.90 -20.73 0.20
N ILE A 116 18.90 -20.38 -0.58
CA ILE A 116 20.06 -21.25 -0.86
C ILE A 116 21.20 -21.09 0.15
N ARG A 117 21.09 -20.16 1.10
CA ARG A 117 22.11 -19.85 2.10
C ARG A 117 21.77 -20.46 3.45
N SER A 118 22.75 -20.95 4.18
CA SER A 118 22.59 -21.46 5.55
C SER A 118 22.15 -20.38 6.56
N ASP A 119 22.56 -19.11 6.34
CA ASP A 119 22.21 -17.94 7.17
C ASP A 119 21.00 -17.16 6.60
N GLY A 120 20.37 -17.68 5.55
CA GLY A 120 19.43 -16.95 4.71
C GLY A 120 18.17 -16.46 5.42
N ASP A 121 17.62 -17.23 6.37
CA ASP A 121 16.43 -16.82 7.11
C ASP A 121 16.71 -15.57 7.97
N GLY A 122 17.84 -15.54 8.67
CA GLY A 122 18.28 -14.37 9.44
C GLY A 122 18.61 -13.17 8.55
N LEU A 123 19.22 -13.41 7.37
CA LEU A 123 19.54 -12.37 6.41
C LEU A 123 18.28 -11.73 5.83
N TYR A 124 17.29 -12.55 5.43
CA TYR A 124 16.02 -12.08 4.91
C TYR A 124 15.22 -11.27 5.96
N ARG A 125 15.15 -11.74 7.21
CA ARG A 125 14.48 -11.03 8.30
C ARG A 125 15.10 -9.65 8.55
N ARG A 126 16.45 -9.54 8.52
CA ARG A 126 17.13 -8.23 8.63
C ARG A 126 16.81 -7.31 7.46
N PHE A 127 16.81 -7.85 6.24
CA PHE A 127 16.44 -7.11 5.04
C PHE A 127 14.99 -6.61 5.09
N ARG A 128 14.02 -7.49 5.37
CA ARG A 128 12.60 -7.15 5.46
C ARG A 128 12.35 -6.07 6.52
N ARG A 129 12.91 -6.28 7.72
CA ARG A 129 12.81 -5.32 8.82
C ARG A 129 13.43 -3.98 8.47
N PHE A 130 14.59 -3.98 7.82
CA PHE A 130 15.24 -2.76 7.39
C PHE A 130 14.36 -1.93 6.46
N LEU A 131 13.71 -2.53 5.47
CA LEU A 131 12.80 -1.82 4.56
C LEU A 131 11.61 -1.22 5.31
N ILE A 132 11.05 -1.94 6.30
CA ILE A 132 9.91 -1.47 7.08
C ILE A 132 10.29 -0.31 8.01
N GLU A 133 11.44 -0.38 8.66
CA GLU A 133 11.89 0.61 9.65
C GLU A 133 12.56 1.83 9.03
N ASN A 134 12.95 1.76 7.76
CA ASN A 134 13.73 2.81 7.10
C ASN A 134 13.09 3.31 5.79
N PRO A 135 11.90 3.90 5.84
CA PRO A 135 11.24 4.46 4.63
C PRO A 135 12.02 5.62 3.99
N VAL A 136 12.83 6.32 4.77
CA VAL A 136 13.75 7.37 4.32
C VAL A 136 15.12 7.15 4.96
N ILE A 137 16.17 7.15 4.14
CA ILE A 137 17.53 6.85 4.59
C ILE A 137 18.58 7.78 3.98
N ASP A 138 19.75 7.78 4.60
CA ASP A 138 21.01 8.20 4.00
C ASP A 138 21.69 6.99 3.33
N SER A 139 22.41 7.19 2.25
CA SER A 139 23.04 6.11 1.46
C SER A 139 23.94 5.17 2.27
N VAL A 140 24.59 5.69 3.31
CA VAL A 140 25.54 4.90 4.14
C VAL A 140 24.84 3.78 4.92
N LYS A 141 23.62 4.01 5.42
CA LYS A 141 22.87 3.01 6.19
C LYS A 141 22.47 1.79 5.36
N ALA A 142 22.25 1.98 4.07
CA ALA A 142 21.80 0.90 3.17
C ALA A 142 22.90 -0.14 2.91
N ALA A 143 24.16 0.28 2.86
CA ALA A 143 25.27 -0.59 2.50
C ALA A 143 25.37 -1.84 3.39
N VAL A 144 25.13 -1.70 4.68
CA VAL A 144 25.23 -2.81 5.65
C VAL A 144 24.23 -3.94 5.35
N VAL A 145 23.06 -3.60 4.80
CA VAL A 145 21.99 -4.57 4.51
C VAL A 145 22.08 -5.08 3.08
N PHE A 146 22.40 -4.23 2.12
CA PHE A 146 22.32 -4.59 0.69
C PHE A 146 23.60 -5.28 0.17
N ILE A 147 24.79 -4.92 0.66
CA ILE A 147 26.03 -5.60 0.24
C ILE A 147 25.98 -7.13 0.46
N PRO A 148 25.58 -7.65 1.64
CA PRO A 148 25.48 -9.10 1.84
C PRO A 148 24.48 -9.80 0.91
N LEU A 149 23.54 -9.05 0.31
CA LEU A 149 22.54 -9.52 -0.65
C LEU A 149 22.97 -9.31 -2.10
N SER A 150 24.16 -8.73 -2.34
CA SER A 150 24.62 -8.33 -3.69
C SER A 150 23.60 -7.41 -4.39
N ARG A 151 23.03 -6.45 -3.64
CA ARG A 151 22.04 -5.49 -4.10
C ARG A 151 22.52 -4.06 -3.93
N THR A 152 21.89 -3.16 -4.66
CA THR A 152 22.21 -1.72 -4.66
C THR A 152 21.05 -0.90 -4.06
N LEU A 153 21.35 0.32 -3.66
CA LEU A 153 20.36 1.22 -3.05
C LEU A 153 19.23 1.56 -4.03
N ASP A 154 19.57 1.85 -5.28
CA ASP A 154 18.66 2.30 -6.33
C ASP A 154 17.65 1.24 -6.79
N GLU A 155 17.86 -0.03 -6.45
CA GLU A 155 16.85 -1.07 -6.63
C GLU A 155 15.64 -0.86 -5.71
N PHE A 156 15.83 -0.30 -4.51
CA PHE A 156 14.81 -0.18 -3.47
C PHE A 156 14.41 1.25 -3.15
N TYR A 157 15.26 2.23 -3.43
CA TYR A 157 15.08 3.62 -3.05
C TYR A 157 15.30 4.55 -4.23
N ASP A 158 14.53 5.64 -4.24
CA ASP A 158 14.66 6.75 -5.17
C ASP A 158 15.13 8.01 -4.43
N ARG A 159 15.67 8.98 -5.15
CA ARG A 159 15.89 10.33 -4.61
C ARG A 159 14.54 10.95 -4.27
N ILE A 160 14.49 11.70 -3.18
CA ILE A 160 13.28 12.39 -2.77
C ILE A 160 12.94 13.47 -3.82
N PRO A 161 11.74 13.43 -4.45
CA PRO A 161 11.33 14.43 -5.42
C PRO A 161 11.19 15.82 -4.79
N GLU A 162 11.50 16.88 -5.55
CA GLU A 162 11.45 18.25 -5.05
C GLU A 162 10.08 18.69 -4.52
N HIS A 163 8.98 18.17 -5.11
CA HIS A 163 7.62 18.50 -4.65
C HIS A 163 7.30 17.95 -3.25
N LEU A 164 8.10 17.04 -2.71
CA LEU A 164 7.99 16.54 -1.34
C LEU A 164 8.85 17.33 -0.33
N ILE A 165 9.52 18.39 -0.81
CA ILE A 165 10.40 19.23 0.00
C ILE A 165 9.79 20.65 0.06
N ALA A 166 9.69 21.22 1.25
CA ALA A 166 9.31 22.61 1.46
C ALA A 166 10.40 23.32 2.27
N ASP A 167 10.92 24.43 1.76
CA ASP A 167 11.98 25.23 2.38
C ASP A 167 13.21 24.39 2.80
N GLY A 168 13.59 23.39 2.01
CA GLY A 168 14.67 22.45 2.29
C GLY A 168 14.36 21.40 3.35
N LEU A 169 13.11 21.34 3.82
CA LEU A 169 12.64 20.42 4.84
C LEU A 169 11.75 19.33 4.24
N LEU A 170 11.90 18.13 4.78
CA LEU A 170 11.08 16.95 4.53
C LEU A 170 10.16 16.73 5.73
N TYR A 171 8.89 16.46 5.46
CA TYR A 171 7.89 16.13 6.48
C TYR A 171 7.46 14.68 6.31
N ARG A 172 7.76 13.85 7.29
CA ARG A 172 7.45 12.41 7.26
C ARG A 172 6.18 12.11 8.05
N CYS A 173 5.41 11.16 7.53
CA CYS A 173 4.28 10.59 8.26
C CYS A 173 4.77 9.94 9.56
N PRO A 174 4.22 10.27 10.74
CA PRO A 174 4.64 9.66 12.00
C PRO A 174 4.39 8.15 12.08
N GLU A 175 3.39 7.66 11.32
CA GLU A 175 2.99 6.24 11.36
C GLU A 175 3.90 5.35 10.50
N CYS A 176 4.10 5.73 9.23
CA CYS A 176 4.86 4.91 8.29
C CYS A 176 6.22 5.51 7.89
N GLY A 177 6.55 6.70 8.34
CA GLY A 177 7.78 7.41 7.99
C GLY A 177 7.90 7.88 6.55
N TRP A 178 6.85 7.66 5.71
CA TRP A 178 6.84 8.08 4.30
C TRP A 178 6.79 9.61 4.17
N PRO A 179 7.46 10.20 3.17
CA PRO A 179 7.35 11.63 2.90
C PRO A 179 5.91 12.03 2.55
N MET A 180 5.40 13.06 3.20
CA MET A 180 4.11 13.65 2.87
C MET A 180 4.31 14.82 1.91
N ASN A 181 3.34 15.09 1.04
CA ASN A 181 3.41 16.22 0.11
C ASN A 181 3.06 17.55 0.83
N PRO A 182 4.04 18.43 1.12
CA PRO A 182 3.83 19.65 1.86
C PRO A 182 3.17 20.77 1.04
N GLN A 183 3.06 20.62 -0.28
CA GLN A 183 2.45 21.61 -1.17
C GLN A 183 0.91 21.56 -1.13
N ARG A 184 0.33 20.51 -0.56
CA ARG A 184 -1.12 20.38 -0.39
C ARG A 184 -1.62 21.31 0.73
N ARG A 185 -2.85 21.84 0.59
CA ARG A 185 -3.49 22.64 1.64
C ARG A 185 -3.66 21.86 2.93
N GLU A 186 -4.04 20.61 2.82
CA GLU A 186 -4.09 19.63 3.89
C GLU A 186 -3.03 18.58 3.63
N VAL A 187 -2.08 18.49 4.55
CA VAL A 187 -0.92 17.58 4.44
C VAL A 187 -1.23 16.31 5.21
N GLN A 188 -1.23 15.21 4.52
CA GLN A 188 -1.51 13.88 5.11
C GLN A 188 -0.74 12.79 4.38
N CYS A 189 -0.64 11.63 5.00
CA CYS A 189 -0.04 10.47 4.36
C CYS A 189 -0.91 9.97 3.21
N ASP A 190 -0.30 9.42 2.18
CA ASP A 190 -1.01 8.80 1.06
C ASP A 190 -1.66 7.46 1.42
N SER A 191 -1.38 6.87 2.57
CA SER A 191 -2.02 5.64 3.02
C SER A 191 -3.31 5.87 3.81
N ALA A 192 -4.40 5.17 3.44
CA ALA A 192 -5.64 5.12 4.21
C ALA A 192 -5.40 4.63 5.65
N TRP A 193 -4.52 3.66 5.83
CA TRP A 193 -4.15 3.14 7.15
C TRP A 193 -3.52 4.20 8.07
N CYS A 194 -2.65 5.05 7.51
CA CYS A 194 -2.07 6.15 8.29
C CYS A 194 -3.08 7.24 8.59
N ARG A 195 -4.03 7.49 7.67
CA ARG A 195 -5.10 8.48 7.87
C ARG A 195 -6.05 8.10 8.99
N ASP A 196 -6.41 6.84 9.08
CA ASP A 196 -7.23 6.29 10.16
C ASP A 196 -6.63 6.62 11.55
N LYS A 197 -5.31 6.78 11.64
CA LYS A 197 -4.58 7.15 12.85
C LYS A 197 -4.42 8.66 13.07
N ASN A 198 -5.28 9.49 12.46
CA ASN A 198 -5.31 10.96 12.63
C ASN A 198 -4.03 11.69 12.19
N SER A 199 -3.43 11.31 11.08
CA SER A 199 -2.24 11.95 10.51
C SER A 199 -2.57 13.09 9.52
N LEU A 200 -3.54 13.95 9.85
CA LEU A 200 -3.93 15.12 9.06
C LEU A 200 -3.32 16.39 9.65
N TYR A 201 -2.65 17.19 8.81
CA TYR A 201 -1.93 18.40 9.20
C TYR A 201 -2.37 19.59 8.35
N ARG A 202 -2.27 20.79 8.93
CA ARG A 202 -2.48 22.06 8.24
C ARG A 202 -1.32 23.00 8.52
N TRP A 203 -0.99 23.81 7.51
CA TRP A 203 -0.03 24.90 7.65
C TRP A 203 -0.59 26.03 8.54
N ASP A 204 0.19 26.42 9.53
CA ASP A 204 0.03 27.63 10.30
C ASP A 204 1.43 28.23 10.57
N ASN A 205 1.61 29.50 10.20
CA ASN A 205 2.88 30.24 10.40
C ASN A 205 4.13 29.45 10.00
N ARG A 206 4.13 28.83 8.80
CA ARG A 206 5.21 28.01 8.24
C ARG A 206 5.52 26.72 9.01
N ARG A 207 4.59 26.25 9.85
CA ARG A 207 4.69 24.96 10.54
C ARG A 207 3.47 24.12 10.25
N LEU A 208 3.66 22.81 10.18
CA LEU A 208 2.56 21.85 10.07
C LEU A 208 2.06 21.48 11.47
N TYR A 209 0.78 21.69 11.73
CA TYR A 209 0.13 21.29 12.95
C TYR A 209 -0.90 20.19 12.69
N ASN A 210 -0.84 19.14 13.51
CA ASN A 210 -1.84 18.08 13.50
C ASN A 210 -3.20 18.65 13.92
N LEU A 211 -4.26 18.40 13.14
CA LEU A 211 -5.58 18.98 13.36
C LEU A 211 -6.30 18.43 14.60
N VAL A 212 -5.94 17.23 15.05
CA VAL A 212 -6.56 16.60 16.23
C VAL A 212 -5.79 16.93 17.50
N THR A 213 -4.46 16.76 17.48
CA THR A 213 -3.63 16.89 18.69
C THR A 213 -3.06 18.30 18.87
N ASN A 214 -3.21 19.17 17.88
CA ASN A 214 -2.60 20.51 17.80
C ASN A 214 -1.08 20.52 18.04
N ARG A 215 -0.39 19.41 17.78
CA ARG A 215 1.06 19.30 17.90
C ARG A 215 1.73 19.64 16.57
N ALA A 216 2.82 20.40 16.66
CA ALA A 216 3.62 20.70 15.48
C ALA A 216 4.38 19.47 15.00
N LEU A 217 4.35 19.22 13.69
CA LEU A 217 5.21 18.24 13.03
C LEU A 217 6.55 18.89 12.70
N LYS A 218 7.64 18.30 13.18
CA LYS A 218 8.99 18.79 12.91
C LYS A 218 9.45 18.36 11.52
N GLY A 219 9.80 19.32 10.66
CA GLY A 219 10.51 19.03 9.42
C GLY A 219 11.96 18.60 9.68
N GLU A 220 12.46 17.73 8.83
CA GLU A 220 13.85 17.25 8.83
C GLU A 220 14.56 17.80 7.59
N ALA A 221 15.84 18.16 7.70
CA ALA A 221 16.61 18.58 6.52
C ALA A 221 16.59 17.50 5.44
N ALA A 222 16.16 17.84 4.22
CA ALA A 222 16.04 16.90 3.12
C ALA A 222 17.42 16.33 2.71
N GLY A 223 18.45 17.18 2.58
CA GLY A 223 19.82 16.78 2.27
C GLY A 223 19.91 15.81 1.08
N THR A 224 20.82 14.83 1.17
CA THR A 224 21.03 13.77 0.17
C THR A 224 20.32 12.47 0.57
N ARG A 225 19.06 12.58 0.97
CA ARG A 225 18.29 11.42 1.42
C ARG A 225 17.54 10.74 0.26
N TYR A 226 17.25 9.49 0.50
CA TYR A 226 16.50 8.63 -0.41
C TYR A 226 15.24 8.14 0.29
N MET A 227 14.17 7.91 -0.47
CA MET A 227 12.92 7.33 0.00
C MET A 227 12.69 5.98 -0.65
N LEU A 228 12.03 5.05 0.03
CA LEU A 228 11.62 3.78 -0.57
C LEU A 228 10.85 4.05 -1.87
N LYS A 229 10.99 3.18 -2.85
CA LYS A 229 10.11 3.19 -4.03
C LYS A 229 8.66 2.99 -3.61
N GLY A 230 7.73 3.70 -4.25
CA GLY A 230 6.32 3.71 -3.87
C GLY A 230 5.70 2.33 -3.76
N ALA A 231 6.03 1.42 -4.68
CA ALA A 231 5.51 0.06 -4.62
C ALA A 231 6.13 -0.78 -3.48
N ILE A 232 7.40 -0.56 -3.08
CA ILE A 232 7.97 -1.22 -1.90
C ILE A 232 7.31 -0.67 -0.63
N TRP A 233 7.09 0.64 -0.56
CA TRP A 233 6.31 1.23 0.52
C TRP A 233 4.91 0.60 0.61
N LYS A 234 4.18 0.52 -0.51
CA LYS A 234 2.81 0.01 -0.52
C LYS A 234 2.70 -1.48 -0.20
N PHE A 235 3.56 -2.33 -0.80
CA PHE A 235 3.41 -3.79 -0.73
C PHE A 235 4.39 -4.48 0.23
N THR A 236 5.35 -3.75 0.78
CA THR A 236 6.30 -4.29 1.75
C THR A 236 6.22 -3.56 3.09
N LEU A 237 6.30 -2.21 3.08
CA LEU A 237 6.34 -1.45 4.33
C LEU A 237 4.97 -1.42 5.00
N LEU A 238 3.90 -1.03 4.31
CA LEU A 238 2.58 -0.89 4.93
C LEU A 238 2.05 -2.22 5.50
N PRO A 239 2.04 -3.35 4.75
CA PRO A 239 1.73 -4.64 5.34
C PRO A 239 2.69 -5.02 6.46
N GLY A 240 3.98 -4.76 6.30
CA GLY A 240 5.00 -5.04 7.30
C GLY A 240 4.78 -4.34 8.64
N LEU A 241 4.24 -3.11 8.64
CA LEU A 241 3.84 -2.44 9.87
C LEU A 241 2.68 -3.18 10.57
N LEU A 242 1.70 -3.65 9.81
CA LEU A 242 0.60 -4.48 10.35
C LEU A 242 1.13 -5.81 10.88
N GLU A 243 2.06 -6.46 10.16
CA GLU A 243 2.74 -7.70 10.57
C GLU A 243 3.46 -7.52 11.91
N LEU A 244 4.25 -6.44 12.05
CA LEU A 244 4.99 -6.15 13.28
C LEU A 244 4.05 -5.86 14.46
N GLN A 245 3.01 -5.05 14.25
CA GLN A 245 2.02 -4.76 15.29
C GLN A 245 1.26 -6.01 15.74
N LEU A 246 0.85 -6.86 14.79
CA LEU A 246 0.18 -8.11 15.07
C LEU A 246 1.08 -9.06 15.87
N ALA A 247 2.33 -9.22 15.46
CA ALA A 247 3.30 -10.07 16.15
C ALA A 247 3.58 -9.58 17.59
N GLU A 248 3.74 -8.27 17.79
CA GLU A 248 3.95 -7.68 19.10
C GLU A 248 2.75 -7.92 20.03
N GLN A 249 1.53 -7.65 19.55
CA GLN A 249 0.31 -7.84 20.34
C GLN A 249 0.07 -9.32 20.68
N LEU A 250 0.30 -10.23 19.74
CA LEU A 250 0.19 -11.67 19.99
C LEU A 250 1.22 -12.14 21.04
N LEU A 251 2.46 -11.66 20.96
CA LEU A 251 3.50 -11.96 21.95
C LEU A 251 3.14 -11.45 23.35
N GLN A 252 2.57 -10.24 23.46
CA GLN A 252 2.07 -9.68 24.73
C GLN A 252 0.98 -10.54 25.37
N HIS A 253 0.22 -11.28 24.55
CA HIS A 253 -0.78 -12.25 25.00
C HIS A 253 -0.25 -13.70 25.14
N GLY A 254 1.07 -13.90 25.08
CA GLY A 254 1.69 -15.22 25.23
C GLY A 254 1.53 -16.16 24.04
N VAL A 255 1.13 -15.66 22.88
CA VAL A 255 1.03 -16.46 21.64
C VAL A 255 2.40 -16.50 20.96
N GLU A 256 2.98 -17.69 20.84
CA GLU A 256 4.24 -17.89 20.14
C GLU A 256 4.10 -17.54 18.66
N THR A 257 4.87 -16.55 18.22
CA THR A 257 4.76 -15.97 16.88
C THR A 257 6.13 -15.91 16.20
N THR A 258 6.21 -16.32 14.96
CA THR A 258 7.40 -16.21 14.11
C THR A 258 7.12 -15.31 12.91
N LEU A 259 7.86 -14.22 12.78
CA LEU A 259 7.82 -13.31 11.62
C LEU A 259 8.62 -13.91 10.46
N TRP A 260 8.04 -13.83 9.26
CA TRP A 260 8.65 -14.22 7.97
C TRP A 260 9.33 -15.59 8.01
N PRO A 261 8.63 -16.65 8.43
CA PRO A 261 9.22 -17.98 8.58
C PRO A 261 9.66 -18.54 7.22
N ASN A 262 10.77 -19.27 7.22
CA ASN A 262 11.30 -19.95 6.04
C ASN A 262 11.47 -19.00 4.84
N VAL A 263 12.12 -17.85 5.10
CA VAL A 263 12.36 -16.81 4.07
C VAL A 263 11.03 -16.38 3.41
N ASP A 264 10.10 -15.86 4.24
CA ASP A 264 8.83 -15.26 3.79
C ASP A 264 7.87 -16.23 3.10
N ARG A 265 7.73 -17.43 3.63
CA ARG A 265 6.69 -18.36 3.18
C ARG A 265 5.29 -17.87 3.56
N SER A 266 5.19 -17.19 4.70
CA SER A 266 4.03 -16.43 5.18
C SER A 266 4.53 -15.20 5.93
N ASP A 267 3.68 -14.21 6.12
CA ASP A 267 4.06 -12.99 6.86
C ASP A 267 4.29 -13.30 8.34
N LEU A 268 3.39 -14.11 8.95
CA LEU A 268 3.55 -14.64 10.31
C LEU A 268 3.19 -16.13 10.35
N ARG A 269 3.76 -16.81 11.33
CA ARG A 269 3.34 -18.14 11.74
C ARG A 269 3.10 -18.17 13.23
N VAL A 270 1.97 -18.75 13.62
CA VAL A 270 1.58 -18.92 15.04
C VAL A 270 1.19 -20.37 15.31
N LYS A 271 1.30 -20.79 16.57
CA LYS A 271 0.74 -22.05 17.04
C LYS A 271 -0.74 -21.87 17.37
N TYR A 272 -1.61 -22.62 16.69
CA TYR A 272 -3.06 -22.57 16.87
C TYR A 272 -3.65 -24.00 16.94
N GLY A 273 -4.22 -24.33 18.09
CA GLY A 273 -4.77 -25.68 18.29
C GLY A 273 -3.74 -26.81 18.09
N GLY A 274 -2.47 -26.57 18.42
CA GLY A 274 -1.37 -27.52 18.25
C GLY A 274 -0.80 -27.63 16.83
N MET A 275 -1.34 -26.87 15.88
CA MET A 275 -0.87 -26.82 14.49
C MET A 275 -0.23 -25.48 14.16
N ASP A 276 0.63 -25.46 13.13
CA ASP A 276 1.14 -24.23 12.57
C ASP A 276 0.06 -23.57 11.72
N LEU A 277 -0.25 -22.30 12.01
CA LEU A 277 -1.15 -21.46 11.24
C LEU A 277 -0.34 -20.35 10.58
N ASP A 278 -0.44 -20.27 9.25
CA ASP A 278 0.15 -19.20 8.47
C ASP A 278 -0.82 -18.01 8.35
N ILE A 279 -0.30 -16.79 8.53
CA ILE A 279 -1.06 -15.53 8.47
C ILE A 279 -0.39 -14.61 7.46
N ASP A 280 -1.18 -13.99 6.59
CA ASP A 280 -0.75 -12.93 5.67
C ASP A 280 -1.49 -11.63 5.95
N ALA A 281 -0.75 -10.54 6.12
CA ALA A 281 -1.28 -9.20 6.31
C ALA A 281 -1.48 -8.48 4.97
N LYS A 282 -2.61 -7.79 4.82
CA LYS A 282 -2.94 -7.07 3.59
C LYS A 282 -3.47 -5.67 3.92
N VAL A 283 -2.81 -4.65 3.34
CA VAL A 283 -3.19 -3.23 3.51
C VAL A 283 -3.53 -2.65 2.14
N TRP A 284 -4.81 -2.69 1.78
CA TRP A 284 -5.34 -2.18 0.52
C TRP A 284 -6.36 -1.07 0.77
N ILE A 285 -6.47 -0.09 -0.15
CA ILE A 285 -7.48 0.95 -0.05
C ILE A 285 -8.86 0.41 -0.48
N SER A 286 -8.89 -0.41 -1.52
CA SER A 286 -10.11 -1.01 -2.05
C SER A 286 -10.26 -2.46 -1.59
N PRO A 287 -11.21 -2.77 -0.69
CA PRO A 287 -11.58 -4.15 -0.36
C PRO A 287 -11.98 -4.98 -1.58
N ARG A 288 -12.66 -4.38 -2.58
CA ARG A 288 -13.05 -5.09 -3.82
C ARG A 288 -11.84 -5.49 -4.65
N ALA A 289 -10.86 -4.59 -4.79
CA ALA A 289 -9.60 -4.93 -5.47
C ALA A 289 -8.84 -6.04 -4.74
N LEU A 290 -8.83 -6.01 -3.39
CA LEU A 290 -8.30 -7.10 -2.57
C LEU A 290 -9.07 -8.41 -2.80
N GLY A 291 -10.42 -8.38 -2.84
CA GLY A 291 -11.25 -9.56 -3.11
C GLY A 291 -10.88 -10.23 -4.43
N HIS A 292 -10.79 -9.48 -5.52
CA HIS A 292 -10.35 -10.01 -6.82
C HIS A 292 -8.92 -10.59 -6.78
N TYR A 293 -8.03 -9.99 -6.00
CA TYR A 293 -6.71 -10.58 -5.78
C TYR A 293 -6.81 -11.93 -5.05
N LEU A 294 -7.61 -11.99 -3.96
CA LEU A 294 -7.77 -13.21 -3.16
C LEU A 294 -8.43 -14.36 -3.92
N GLU A 295 -9.36 -14.10 -4.85
CA GLU A 295 -9.95 -15.10 -5.76
C GLU A 295 -8.87 -15.86 -6.56
N SER A 296 -7.76 -15.20 -6.88
CA SER A 296 -6.62 -15.77 -7.62
C SER A 296 -5.64 -16.56 -6.75
N VAL A 297 -5.73 -16.42 -5.42
CA VAL A 297 -4.81 -17.06 -4.47
C VAL A 297 -5.14 -18.54 -4.32
N ARG A 298 -4.16 -19.42 -4.56
CA ARG A 298 -4.31 -20.84 -4.29
C ARG A 298 -3.79 -21.15 -2.89
N ALA A 299 -4.67 -21.53 -1.98
CA ALA A 299 -4.30 -21.99 -0.64
C ALA A 299 -4.26 -23.52 -0.60
N SER A 300 -3.11 -24.11 -0.35
CA SER A 300 -2.96 -25.55 -0.14
C SER A 300 -3.09 -25.95 1.35
N THR A 301 -3.09 -24.97 2.26
CA THR A 301 -3.19 -25.13 3.71
C THR A 301 -4.07 -24.03 4.28
N LEU A 302 -4.57 -24.24 5.51
CA LEU A 302 -5.29 -23.21 6.25
C LEU A 302 -4.42 -21.96 6.39
N ARG A 303 -4.93 -20.82 5.94
CA ARG A 303 -4.24 -19.53 5.99
C ARG A 303 -5.21 -18.43 6.38
N TRP A 304 -4.78 -17.54 7.25
CA TRP A 304 -5.56 -16.37 7.63
C TRP A 304 -5.04 -15.13 6.90
N ILE A 305 -5.98 -14.36 6.38
CA ILE A 305 -5.72 -13.04 5.80
C ILE A 305 -6.14 -12.01 6.84
N VAL A 306 -5.20 -11.16 7.24
CA VAL A 306 -5.47 -10.10 8.21
C VAL A 306 -5.45 -8.74 7.53
N ILE A 307 -6.53 -7.99 7.73
CA ILE A 307 -6.72 -6.62 7.22
C ILE A 307 -6.82 -5.63 8.38
N PRO A 308 -6.60 -4.32 8.14
CA PRO A 308 -6.77 -3.29 9.16
C PRO A 308 -8.19 -3.23 9.72
N ASP A 309 -8.33 -2.82 10.99
CA ASP A 309 -9.61 -2.77 11.71
C ASP A 309 -10.63 -1.81 11.08
N TYR A 310 -10.20 -0.71 10.45
CA TYR A 310 -11.10 0.22 9.76
C TYR A 310 -11.83 -0.43 8.56
N GLN A 311 -11.39 -1.60 8.10
CA GLN A 311 -12.03 -2.35 7.03
C GLN A 311 -12.97 -3.46 7.56
N GLN A 312 -13.32 -3.45 8.83
CA GLN A 312 -14.17 -4.47 9.47
C GLN A 312 -15.49 -4.73 8.72
N ALA A 313 -16.13 -3.69 8.19
CA ALA A 313 -17.38 -3.82 7.44
C ALA A 313 -17.27 -4.72 6.21
N HIS A 314 -16.07 -4.89 5.66
CA HIS A 314 -15.82 -5.67 4.43
C HIS A 314 -15.43 -7.13 4.67
N VAL A 315 -15.19 -7.54 5.93
CA VAL A 315 -14.74 -8.91 6.26
C VAL A 315 -15.69 -9.97 5.70
N GLY A 316 -17.01 -9.82 5.89
CA GLY A 316 -18.01 -10.79 5.41
C GLY A 316 -18.00 -10.95 3.90
N TRP A 317 -17.90 -9.84 3.17
CA TRP A 317 -17.81 -9.85 1.72
C TRP A 317 -16.48 -10.47 1.24
N LEU A 318 -15.37 -10.06 1.80
CA LEU A 318 -14.04 -10.62 1.47
C LEU A 318 -13.99 -12.12 1.75
N GLN A 319 -14.59 -12.58 2.86
CA GLN A 319 -14.67 -14.00 3.17
C GLN A 319 -15.46 -14.78 2.09
N SER A 320 -16.52 -14.20 1.53
CA SER A 320 -17.29 -14.83 0.46
C SER A 320 -16.54 -14.90 -0.88
N ALA A 321 -15.59 -14.01 -1.11
CA ALA A 321 -14.71 -13.99 -2.29
C ALA A 321 -13.50 -14.94 -2.14
N CYS A 322 -13.21 -15.40 -0.93
CA CYS A 322 -12.04 -16.25 -0.70
C CYS A 322 -12.25 -17.70 -1.14
N PRO A 323 -11.23 -18.33 -1.74
CA PRO A 323 -11.25 -19.77 -1.97
C PRO A 323 -11.26 -20.55 -0.65
N PRO A 324 -11.68 -21.86 -0.67
CA PRO A 324 -11.60 -22.72 0.51
C PRO A 324 -10.20 -22.76 1.11
N GLY A 325 -10.12 -22.70 2.45
CA GLY A 325 -8.87 -22.71 3.21
C GLY A 325 -8.33 -21.31 3.55
N LEU A 326 -8.90 -20.22 2.98
CA LEU A 326 -8.61 -18.85 3.43
C LEU A 326 -9.70 -18.36 4.39
N GLN A 327 -9.28 -17.70 5.47
CA GLN A 327 -10.16 -17.00 6.40
C GLN A 327 -9.71 -15.55 6.54
N VAL A 328 -10.68 -14.62 6.55
CA VAL A 328 -10.41 -13.18 6.64
C VAL A 328 -10.77 -12.67 8.03
N PHE A 329 -9.86 -11.92 8.63
CA PHE A 329 -10.05 -11.28 9.93
C PHE A 329 -9.56 -9.85 9.88
N THR A 330 -10.09 -8.99 10.70
CA THR A 330 -9.38 -7.76 11.07
C THR A 330 -8.28 -8.06 12.07
N GLN A 331 -7.37 -7.10 12.29
CA GLN A 331 -6.29 -7.22 13.28
C GLN A 331 -6.86 -7.59 14.66
N SER A 332 -7.84 -6.85 15.17
CA SER A 332 -8.47 -7.10 16.47
C SER A 332 -9.21 -8.44 16.54
N GLN A 333 -9.90 -8.82 15.46
CA GLN A 333 -10.58 -10.13 15.39
C GLN A 333 -9.58 -11.29 15.42
N CYS A 334 -8.47 -11.18 14.67
CA CYS A 334 -7.41 -12.17 14.64
C CYS A 334 -6.80 -12.37 16.03
N ILE A 335 -6.42 -11.29 16.71
CA ILE A 335 -5.88 -11.34 18.07
C ILE A 335 -6.88 -12.00 19.03
N LYS A 336 -8.14 -11.55 19.02
CA LYS A 336 -9.20 -12.10 19.86
C LYS A 336 -9.39 -13.60 19.66
N GLU A 337 -9.34 -14.08 18.42
CA GLU A 337 -9.51 -15.50 18.13
C GLU A 337 -8.32 -16.34 18.59
N LEU A 338 -7.10 -15.87 18.38
CA LEU A 338 -5.89 -16.57 18.79
C LEU A 338 -5.71 -16.59 20.31
N THR A 339 -6.09 -15.51 21.00
CA THR A 339 -5.94 -15.40 22.46
C THR A 339 -6.99 -16.19 23.24
N LYS A 340 -8.20 -16.37 22.70
CA LYS A 340 -9.24 -17.21 23.35
C LYS A 340 -8.79 -18.64 23.64
N ARG A 341 -7.90 -19.19 22.81
CA ARG A 341 -7.42 -20.56 22.89
C ARG A 341 -6.05 -20.70 23.55
N ALA A 342 -5.32 -19.58 23.71
CA ALA A 342 -4.06 -19.57 24.45
C ALA A 342 -4.27 -19.79 25.98
N HIS A 343 -5.47 -19.47 26.49
CA HIS A 343 -5.88 -19.69 27.86
C HIS A 343 -7.21 -20.47 27.89
N PRO A 344 -7.19 -21.81 27.67
CA PRO A 344 -8.32 -22.63 28.04
C PRO A 344 -8.46 -22.59 29.57
N PHE A 345 -9.59 -22.10 30.08
CA PHE A 345 -9.95 -22.12 31.50
C PHE A 345 -9.91 -23.51 32.08
#